data_c954a702ebcc26af95fd0747082c9bc6
#
_entry.id   c954a702ebcc26af95fd0747082c9bc6
#
_cell.length_a   1.000
_cell.length_b   1.000
_cell.length_c   1.000
_cell.angle_alpha   90.00
_cell.angle_beta   90.00
_cell.angle_gamma   90.00
#
_symmetry.space_group_name_H-M   'P 1'
#
loop_
_entity.id
_entity.type
_entity.pdbx_description
1 polymer ?
#
loop_
_entity_poly.entity_id
_entity_poly.type
_entity_poly.pdbx_seq_one_letter_code
_entity_poly.pdbx_strand_id
1 'polypeptide(L)'
;MIASLTLAAALSFSVHAEETLRIGYQKSSTLLTLIKQRGELDKSLAARGIKVSWHEFTSGLPLLEALNLNNVDLSADVADTVPVFAQAAGADLTYYARETPSPAAQAILVPANSSIKTLQDLKGKKIAVTKAAGSHYLLIAALQKAGLKFSDITPAWLTPADGRAALEHGSVDAWVTWEPFVTSSKVEQHSRVLVSGNGLASYQRYYLVSTPYAQKHNEVLNIVYHALEQESAWLKAHPTDAAKILSPLWGNLPLATIEQANQQRSYDIEPVQKTDLAEQQKIADAFYNAKLLPKPINAQAVGTWQPSAH
;
A
#
# COMPACT_ATOMS: atom_id res chain seq x y z
N MET A 1 -22.80 -34.21 -67.09
CA MET A 1 -22.54 -34.29 -65.64
C MET A 1 -21.76 -33.00 -65.27
N ILE A 2 -22.44 -32.07 -64.60
CA ILE A 2 -21.87 -30.83 -64.13
C ILE A 2 -21.69 -31.00 -62.62
N ALA A 3 -20.45 -31.03 -62.15
CA ALA A 3 -20.12 -31.12 -60.74
C ALA A 3 -20.07 -29.71 -60.13
N SER A 4 -21.03 -29.36 -59.27
CA SER A 4 -21.02 -28.10 -58.51
C SER A 4 -20.09 -28.24 -57.28
N LEU A 5 -19.01 -27.50 -57.27
CA LEU A 5 -18.11 -27.34 -56.09
C LEU A 5 -18.70 -26.27 -55.20
N THR A 6 -19.26 -26.66 -54.08
CA THR A 6 -19.67 -25.75 -52.98
C THR A 6 -18.44 -25.40 -52.12
N LEU A 7 -17.98 -24.17 -52.24
CA LEU A 7 -16.90 -23.60 -51.41
C LEU A 7 -17.51 -23.20 -50.04
N ALA A 8 -17.24 -24.01 -49.01
CA ALA A 8 -17.61 -23.67 -47.63
C ALA A 8 -16.57 -22.67 -47.10
N ALA A 9 -16.97 -21.40 -46.98
CA ALA A 9 -16.19 -20.38 -46.27
C ALA A 9 -16.27 -20.64 -44.76
N ALA A 10 -15.17 -21.13 -44.19
CA ALA A 10 -15.02 -21.24 -42.72
C ALA A 10 -14.80 -19.83 -42.16
N LEU A 11 -15.81 -19.28 -41.54
CA LEU A 11 -15.71 -18.07 -40.70
C LEU A 11 -14.95 -18.43 -39.43
N SER A 12 -13.65 -18.15 -39.41
CA SER A 12 -12.85 -18.23 -38.20
C SER A 12 -13.28 -17.10 -37.26
N PHE A 13 -14.14 -17.40 -36.30
CA PHE A 13 -14.36 -16.52 -35.17
C PHE A 13 -13.09 -16.54 -34.33
N SER A 14 -12.29 -15.48 -34.41
CA SER A 14 -11.24 -15.23 -33.44
C SER A 14 -11.92 -14.98 -32.09
N VAL A 15 -11.92 -16.00 -31.23
CA VAL A 15 -12.23 -15.80 -29.81
C VAL A 15 -11.10 -14.95 -29.26
N HIS A 16 -11.30 -13.63 -29.21
CA HIS A 16 -10.44 -12.77 -28.40
C HIS A 16 -10.66 -13.21 -26.95
N ALA A 17 -9.63 -13.76 -26.33
CA ALA A 17 -9.64 -13.94 -24.89
C ALA A 17 -9.88 -12.56 -24.27
N GLU A 18 -10.89 -12.44 -23.43
CA GLU A 18 -11.24 -11.20 -22.72
C GLU A 18 -10.01 -10.76 -21.93
N GLU A 19 -9.47 -9.60 -22.26
CA GLU A 19 -8.32 -9.04 -21.55
C GLU A 19 -8.76 -8.68 -20.12
N THR A 20 -7.97 -9.06 -19.11
CA THR A 20 -8.29 -8.80 -17.72
C THR A 20 -7.17 -8.02 -17.06
N LEU A 21 -7.48 -6.87 -16.47
CA LEU A 21 -6.61 -6.16 -15.52
C LEU A 21 -6.91 -6.68 -14.11
N ARG A 22 -5.91 -7.30 -13.48
CA ARG A 22 -6.01 -7.83 -12.11
C ARG A 22 -5.39 -6.83 -11.13
N ILE A 23 -6.23 -6.22 -10.29
CA ILE A 23 -5.80 -5.22 -9.30
C ILE A 23 -5.82 -5.83 -7.91
N GLY A 24 -4.67 -5.80 -7.23
CA GLY A 24 -4.55 -6.15 -5.83
C GLY A 24 -4.62 -4.92 -4.94
N TYR A 25 -5.30 -5.02 -3.79
CA TYR A 25 -5.41 -3.93 -2.84
C TYR A 25 -5.40 -4.45 -1.40
N GLN A 26 -4.94 -3.61 -0.47
CA GLN A 26 -5.03 -3.88 0.97
C GLN A 26 -6.39 -3.42 1.50
N LYS A 27 -6.87 -4.04 2.57
CA LYS A 27 -8.10 -3.62 3.25
C LYS A 27 -8.07 -2.13 3.65
N SER A 28 -6.89 -1.59 3.94
CA SER A 28 -6.67 -0.16 4.27
C SER A 28 -6.35 0.73 3.07
N SER A 29 -6.32 0.21 1.84
CA SER A 29 -6.18 1.03 0.63
C SER A 29 -7.39 1.94 0.47
N THR A 30 -7.18 3.18 0.06
CA THR A 30 -8.25 4.18 -0.02
C THR A 30 -8.68 4.44 -1.46
N LEU A 31 -7.82 5.02 -2.31
CA LEU A 31 -8.24 5.45 -3.65
C LEU A 31 -8.74 4.31 -4.52
N LEU A 32 -7.99 3.21 -4.66
CA LEU A 32 -8.45 2.08 -5.48
C LEU A 32 -9.66 1.36 -4.88
N THR A 33 -9.84 1.41 -3.56
CA THR A 33 -11.06 0.91 -2.91
C THR A 33 -12.27 1.77 -3.29
N LEU A 34 -12.15 3.10 -3.27
CA LEU A 34 -13.20 4.01 -3.69
C LEU A 34 -13.51 3.83 -5.19
N ILE A 35 -12.50 3.78 -6.05
CA ILE A 35 -12.65 3.51 -7.49
C ILE A 35 -13.42 2.20 -7.72
N LYS A 36 -13.07 1.12 -7.02
CA LYS A 36 -13.78 -0.16 -7.07
C LYS A 36 -15.25 -0.02 -6.70
N GLN A 37 -15.53 0.65 -5.57
CA GLN A 37 -16.91 0.79 -5.07
C GLN A 37 -17.78 1.67 -5.97
N ARG A 38 -17.20 2.68 -6.59
CA ARG A 38 -17.90 3.57 -7.53
C ARG A 38 -18.04 2.94 -8.93
N GLY A 39 -17.17 2.00 -9.30
CA GLY A 39 -17.26 1.18 -10.50
C GLY A 39 -17.03 1.93 -11.81
N GLU A 40 -16.51 3.16 -11.78
CA GLU A 40 -16.30 3.97 -12.99
C GLU A 40 -15.15 3.44 -13.85
N LEU A 41 -14.07 2.97 -13.22
CA LEU A 41 -12.95 2.33 -13.91
C LEU A 41 -13.37 1.05 -14.63
N ASP A 42 -14.14 0.20 -13.93
CA ASP A 42 -14.68 -1.06 -14.51
C ASP A 42 -15.50 -0.78 -15.75
N LYS A 43 -16.38 0.21 -15.72
CA LYS A 43 -17.20 0.64 -16.88
C LYS A 43 -16.34 1.19 -18.01
N SER A 44 -15.35 2.02 -17.70
CA SER A 44 -14.46 2.63 -18.69
C SER A 44 -13.61 1.58 -19.42
N LEU A 45 -13.10 0.59 -18.71
CA LEU A 45 -12.30 -0.49 -19.27
C LEU A 45 -13.17 -1.54 -19.99
N ALA A 46 -14.37 -1.85 -19.47
CA ALA A 46 -15.30 -2.75 -20.15
C ALA A 46 -15.73 -2.23 -21.54
N ALA A 47 -15.86 -0.91 -21.72
CA ALA A 47 -16.12 -0.29 -23.02
C ALA A 47 -14.97 -0.53 -24.04
N ARG A 48 -13.80 -0.96 -23.57
CA ARG A 48 -12.62 -1.34 -24.38
C ARG A 48 -12.39 -2.85 -24.46
N GLY A 49 -13.33 -3.65 -23.96
CA GLY A 49 -13.22 -5.11 -23.92
C GLY A 49 -12.27 -5.62 -22.82
N ILE A 50 -11.98 -4.81 -21.81
CA ILE A 50 -11.09 -5.15 -20.70
C ILE A 50 -11.91 -5.31 -19.43
N LYS A 51 -11.80 -6.48 -18.79
CA LYS A 51 -12.41 -6.75 -17.50
C LYS A 51 -11.47 -6.35 -16.37
N VAL A 52 -12.01 -5.81 -15.28
CA VAL A 52 -11.24 -5.60 -14.04
C VAL A 52 -11.57 -6.70 -13.05
N SER A 53 -10.55 -7.27 -12.42
CA SER A 53 -10.71 -8.16 -11.28
C SER A 53 -9.98 -7.62 -10.07
N TRP A 54 -10.63 -7.68 -8.89
CA TRP A 54 -10.16 -7.08 -7.66
C TRP A 54 -9.82 -8.14 -6.63
N HIS A 55 -8.61 -8.06 -6.04
CA HIS A 55 -8.09 -9.05 -5.09
C HIS A 55 -7.66 -8.34 -3.79
N GLU A 56 -8.27 -8.73 -2.66
CA GLU A 56 -7.97 -8.16 -1.35
C GLU A 56 -6.85 -8.91 -0.64
N PHE A 57 -5.95 -8.18 0.00
CA PHE A 57 -4.84 -8.70 0.78
C PHE A 57 -4.81 -8.08 2.19
N THR A 58 -4.26 -8.82 3.15
CA THR A 58 -4.15 -8.37 4.55
C THR A 58 -3.12 -7.26 4.76
N SER A 59 -2.08 -7.20 3.90
CA SER A 59 -1.01 -6.20 3.97
C SER A 59 -0.25 -6.11 2.64
N GLY A 60 0.68 -5.16 2.53
CA GLY A 60 1.43 -4.91 1.29
C GLY A 60 2.37 -6.05 0.88
N LEU A 61 2.99 -6.77 1.83
CA LEU A 61 3.94 -7.82 1.46
C LEU A 61 3.28 -8.96 0.67
N PRO A 62 2.21 -9.63 1.15
CA PRO A 62 1.52 -10.65 0.35
C PRO A 62 0.94 -10.10 -0.95
N LEU A 63 0.57 -8.82 -1.01
CA LEU A 63 0.13 -8.18 -2.26
C LEU A 63 1.28 -8.14 -3.28
N LEU A 64 2.48 -7.69 -2.91
CA LEU A 64 3.62 -7.67 -3.84
C LEU A 64 4.19 -9.06 -4.14
N GLU A 65 4.02 -10.03 -3.26
CA GLU A 65 4.29 -11.44 -3.58
C GLU A 65 3.34 -11.95 -4.68
N ALA A 66 2.05 -11.61 -4.62
CA ALA A 66 1.08 -11.94 -5.67
C ALA A 66 1.40 -11.23 -7.00
N LEU A 67 1.87 -9.98 -6.95
CA LEU A 67 2.36 -9.24 -8.11
C LEU A 67 3.55 -9.95 -8.76
N ASN A 68 4.54 -10.35 -7.96
CA ASN A 68 5.73 -11.07 -8.43
C ASN A 68 5.39 -12.43 -9.05
N LEU A 69 4.36 -13.09 -8.56
CA LEU A 69 3.88 -14.38 -9.09
C LEU A 69 2.91 -14.24 -10.27
N ASN A 70 2.73 -13.03 -10.81
CA ASN A 70 1.77 -12.71 -11.86
C ASN A 70 0.30 -13.11 -11.52
N ASN A 71 -0.06 -13.10 -10.25
CA ASN A 71 -1.45 -13.31 -9.80
C ASN A 71 -2.25 -12.00 -9.82
N VAL A 72 -1.56 -10.85 -9.74
CA VAL A 72 -2.09 -9.50 -9.97
C VAL A 72 -1.16 -8.75 -10.92
N ASP A 73 -1.69 -7.75 -11.63
CA ASP A 73 -0.95 -6.94 -12.61
C ASP A 73 -0.56 -5.59 -12.02
N LEU A 74 -1.46 -5.00 -11.22
CA LEU A 74 -1.31 -3.70 -10.58
C LEU A 74 -1.57 -3.82 -9.08
N SER A 75 -0.70 -3.23 -8.28
CA SER A 75 -0.86 -3.08 -6.83
C SER A 75 -1.43 -1.71 -6.49
N ALA A 76 -2.45 -1.68 -5.64
CA ALA A 76 -2.81 -0.47 -4.92
C ALA A 76 -1.64 0.04 -4.06
N ASP A 77 -1.83 1.18 -3.47
CA ASP A 77 -0.84 1.85 -2.63
C ASP A 77 -0.28 0.94 -1.53
N VAL A 78 1.04 0.77 -1.55
CA VAL A 78 1.81 0.13 -0.48
C VAL A 78 2.83 1.11 0.08
N ALA A 79 3.20 0.94 1.35
CA ALA A 79 4.24 1.77 1.95
C ALA A 79 5.61 1.50 1.32
N ASP A 80 6.48 2.49 1.38
CA ASP A 80 7.83 2.54 0.85
C ASP A 80 8.74 1.34 1.20
N THR A 81 8.54 0.76 2.37
CA THR A 81 9.25 -0.44 2.83
C THR A 81 8.92 -1.68 2.01
N VAL A 82 7.67 -1.84 1.57
CA VAL A 82 7.20 -3.08 0.93
C VAL A 82 7.95 -3.39 -0.36
N PRO A 83 8.15 -2.43 -1.30
CA PRO A 83 8.93 -2.67 -2.51
C PRO A 83 10.38 -3.07 -2.23
N VAL A 84 10.99 -2.55 -1.16
CA VAL A 84 12.35 -2.92 -0.76
C VAL A 84 12.44 -4.42 -0.43
N PHE A 85 11.47 -4.95 0.32
CA PHE A 85 11.42 -6.38 0.63
C PHE A 85 11.10 -7.22 -0.61
N ALA A 86 10.20 -6.77 -1.48
CA ALA A 86 9.88 -7.44 -2.74
C ALA A 86 11.12 -7.53 -3.65
N GLN A 87 11.88 -6.44 -3.79
CA GLN A 87 13.13 -6.42 -4.54
C GLN A 87 14.20 -7.34 -3.93
N ALA A 88 14.33 -7.36 -2.60
CA ALA A 88 15.25 -8.28 -1.92
C ALA A 88 14.91 -9.74 -2.18
N ALA A 89 13.63 -10.05 -2.40
CA ALA A 89 13.13 -11.36 -2.82
C ALA A 89 13.25 -11.64 -4.33
N GLY A 90 13.72 -10.66 -5.13
CA GLY A 90 13.94 -10.80 -6.57
C GLY A 90 12.69 -10.48 -7.41
N ALA A 91 11.73 -9.71 -6.88
CA ALA A 91 10.53 -9.33 -7.62
C ALA A 91 10.85 -8.43 -8.82
N ASP A 92 10.25 -8.74 -9.98
CA ASP A 92 10.29 -7.93 -11.20
C ASP A 92 9.10 -6.97 -11.22
N LEU A 93 9.31 -5.78 -10.67
CA LEU A 93 8.30 -4.74 -10.51
C LEU A 93 8.75 -3.39 -11.06
N THR A 94 7.78 -2.58 -11.47
CA THR A 94 7.96 -1.22 -11.95
C THR A 94 7.17 -0.27 -11.04
N TYR A 95 7.80 0.81 -10.60
CA TYR A 95 7.13 1.88 -9.86
C TYR A 95 6.22 2.65 -10.80
N TYR A 96 4.93 2.65 -10.52
CA TYR A 96 3.89 3.17 -11.40
C TYR A 96 3.47 4.59 -11.03
N ALA A 97 3.08 4.80 -9.80
CA ALA A 97 2.70 6.09 -9.25
C ALA A 97 3.06 6.17 -7.77
N ARG A 98 3.05 7.37 -7.22
CA ARG A 98 3.22 7.61 -5.78
C ARG A 98 2.18 8.59 -5.26
N GLU A 99 1.93 8.54 -3.97
CA GLU A 99 1.34 9.67 -3.24
C GLU A 99 2.46 10.52 -2.65
N THR A 100 2.25 11.82 -2.47
CA THR A 100 3.22 12.65 -1.74
C THR A 100 3.36 12.18 -0.29
N PRO A 101 4.53 12.36 0.36
CA PRO A 101 4.80 11.85 1.70
C PRO A 101 3.75 12.23 2.74
N SER A 102 3.39 11.28 3.60
CA SER A 102 2.36 11.45 4.64
C SER A 102 2.85 10.91 6.00
N PRO A 103 3.93 11.45 6.58
CA PRO A 103 4.55 10.91 7.79
C PRO A 103 3.60 10.86 9.00
N ALA A 104 2.60 11.75 9.07
CA ALA A 104 1.59 11.75 10.12
C ALA A 104 0.64 10.55 10.07
N ALA A 105 0.55 9.86 8.92
CA ALA A 105 -0.34 8.73 8.72
C ALA A 105 0.15 7.40 9.33
N GLN A 106 1.21 7.43 10.13
CA GLN A 106 1.71 6.30 10.90
C GLN A 106 2.22 6.73 12.27
N ALA A 107 2.14 5.84 13.25
CA ALA A 107 2.55 6.15 14.63
C ALA A 107 2.94 4.91 15.42
N ILE A 108 3.71 5.15 16.49
CA ILE A 108 3.87 4.22 17.61
C ILE A 108 2.82 4.59 18.66
N LEU A 109 1.94 3.65 18.95
CA LEU A 109 0.87 3.78 19.92
C LEU A 109 1.21 3.03 21.20
N VAL A 110 0.79 3.59 22.33
CA VAL A 110 0.86 2.96 23.64
C VAL A 110 -0.50 3.11 24.34
N PRO A 111 -0.86 2.24 25.31
CA PRO A 111 -2.06 2.42 26.12
C PRO A 111 -2.09 3.78 26.82
N ALA A 112 -3.27 4.35 27.05
CA ALA A 112 -3.43 5.67 27.68
C ALA A 112 -2.67 5.81 29.00
N ASN A 113 -2.70 4.77 29.81
CA ASN A 113 -2.07 4.71 31.14
C ASN A 113 -0.64 4.12 31.11
N SER A 114 -0.05 3.93 29.94
CA SER A 114 1.29 3.37 29.79
C SER A 114 2.35 4.25 30.47
N SER A 115 3.31 3.60 31.12
CA SER A 115 4.51 4.23 31.69
C SER A 115 5.52 4.66 30.61
N ILE A 116 5.37 4.19 29.37
CA ILE A 116 6.23 4.58 28.24
C ILE A 116 5.91 6.03 27.89
N LYS A 117 6.86 6.94 28.09
CA LYS A 117 6.71 8.39 27.82
C LYS A 117 7.69 8.88 26.75
N THR A 118 8.82 8.20 26.57
CA THR A 118 9.90 8.56 25.66
C THR A 118 10.23 7.36 24.76
N LEU A 119 10.98 7.60 23.68
CA LEU A 119 11.45 6.52 22.82
C LEU A 119 12.44 5.58 23.53
N GLN A 120 13.20 6.08 24.51
CA GLN A 120 14.13 5.31 25.33
C GLN A 120 13.40 4.26 26.18
N ASP A 121 12.16 4.52 26.59
CA ASP A 121 11.34 3.60 27.38
C ASP A 121 10.90 2.35 26.58
N LEU A 122 11.13 2.35 25.26
CA LEU A 122 10.88 1.18 24.40
C LEU A 122 11.88 0.05 24.65
N LYS A 123 13.01 0.31 25.33
CA LYS A 123 14.01 -0.73 25.64
C LYS A 123 13.38 -1.85 26.46
N GLY A 124 13.59 -3.09 26.03
CA GLY A 124 13.05 -4.30 26.67
C GLY A 124 11.54 -4.53 26.46
N LYS A 125 10.86 -3.67 25.71
CA LYS A 125 9.41 -3.76 25.50
C LYS A 125 9.04 -4.73 24.38
N LYS A 126 7.86 -5.31 24.50
CA LYS A 126 7.23 -6.12 23.44
C LYS A 126 6.36 -5.22 22.58
N ILE A 127 6.71 -5.14 21.29
CA ILE A 127 6.11 -4.19 20.36
C ILE A 127 5.46 -4.92 19.20
N ALA A 128 4.15 -4.73 19.02
CA ALA A 128 3.45 -5.23 17.84
C ALA A 128 3.82 -4.41 16.61
N VAL A 129 4.18 -5.10 15.52
CA VAL A 129 4.56 -4.50 14.24
C VAL A 129 4.26 -5.46 13.10
N THR A 130 3.79 -4.93 11.97
CA THR A 130 3.61 -5.73 10.75
C THR A 130 4.92 -5.77 9.97
N LYS A 131 5.41 -6.99 9.70
CA LYS A 131 6.69 -7.21 8.99
C LYS A 131 6.63 -6.56 7.59
N ALA A 132 7.71 -5.88 7.23
CA ALA A 132 7.89 -5.20 5.94
C ALA A 132 6.90 -4.05 5.65
N ALA A 133 6.05 -3.65 6.59
CA ALA A 133 5.20 -2.47 6.44
C ALA A 133 6.00 -1.17 6.69
N GLY A 134 5.46 -0.02 6.28
CA GLY A 134 6.06 1.29 6.57
C GLY A 134 6.26 1.54 8.06
N SER A 135 5.31 1.07 8.88
CA SER A 135 5.41 1.09 10.35
C SER A 135 6.63 0.33 10.89
N HIS A 136 7.10 -0.70 10.19
CA HIS A 136 8.33 -1.41 10.55
C HIS A 136 9.57 -0.48 10.39
N TYR A 137 9.61 0.32 9.33
CA TYR A 137 10.67 1.31 9.15
C TYR A 137 10.57 2.43 10.19
N LEU A 138 9.36 2.91 10.49
CA LEU A 138 9.16 3.88 11.56
C LEU A 138 9.71 3.38 12.90
N LEU A 139 9.50 2.11 13.24
CA LEU A 139 10.04 1.51 14.46
C LEU A 139 11.56 1.54 14.46
N ILE A 140 12.20 1.15 13.36
CA ILE A 140 13.67 1.19 13.23
C ILE A 140 14.18 2.61 13.41
N ALA A 141 13.59 3.59 12.71
CA ALA A 141 13.99 4.99 12.79
C ALA A 141 13.81 5.56 14.20
N ALA A 142 12.71 5.22 14.88
CA ALA A 142 12.45 5.63 16.26
C ALA A 142 13.47 5.05 17.25
N LEU A 143 13.79 3.76 17.11
CA LEU A 143 14.82 3.11 17.93
C LEU A 143 16.20 3.73 17.70
N GLN A 144 16.59 3.97 16.46
CA GLN A 144 17.85 4.63 16.13
C GLN A 144 17.96 6.03 16.75
N LYS A 145 16.87 6.82 16.67
CA LYS A 145 16.80 8.14 17.30
C LYS A 145 16.95 8.07 18.82
N ALA A 146 16.49 6.98 19.44
CA ALA A 146 16.65 6.73 20.87
C ALA A 146 18.03 6.15 21.26
N GLY A 147 18.91 5.90 20.29
CA GLY A 147 20.18 5.20 20.54
C GLY A 147 20.02 3.71 20.84
N LEU A 148 18.85 3.14 20.46
CA LEU A 148 18.52 1.72 20.65
C LEU A 148 18.73 0.93 19.35
N LYS A 149 18.98 -0.37 19.49
CA LYS A 149 19.02 -1.34 18.40
C LYS A 149 17.68 -2.07 18.31
N PHE A 150 17.38 -2.66 17.17
CA PHE A 150 16.20 -3.50 17.01
C PHE A 150 16.23 -4.72 17.96
N SER A 151 17.41 -5.22 18.31
CA SER A 151 17.60 -6.28 19.31
C SER A 151 17.32 -5.86 20.77
N ASP A 152 17.13 -4.58 21.04
CA ASP A 152 16.80 -4.08 22.39
C ASP A 152 15.29 -4.16 22.69
N ILE A 153 14.48 -4.60 21.73
CA ILE A 153 13.05 -4.83 21.88
C ILE A 153 12.67 -6.25 21.50
N THR A 154 11.45 -6.68 21.88
CA THR A 154 10.87 -7.95 21.43
C THR A 154 9.78 -7.66 20.41
N PRO A 155 10.01 -7.87 19.11
CA PRO A 155 8.97 -7.64 18.10
C PRO A 155 7.92 -8.75 18.16
N ALA A 156 6.64 -8.37 18.13
CA ALA A 156 5.52 -9.25 17.90
C ALA A 156 5.03 -9.03 16.45
N TRP A 157 5.27 -9.99 15.59
CA TRP A 157 4.92 -9.94 14.16
C TRP A 157 3.43 -10.22 13.99
N LEU A 158 2.64 -9.17 13.90
CA LEU A 158 1.17 -9.25 13.88
C LEU A 158 0.60 -8.51 12.67
N THR A 159 -0.57 -8.98 12.22
CA THR A 159 -1.40 -8.19 11.31
C THR A 159 -1.91 -6.93 12.00
N PRO A 160 -2.39 -5.91 11.28
CA PRO A 160 -2.95 -4.72 11.93
C PRO A 160 -4.08 -5.04 12.91
N ALA A 161 -4.99 -5.95 12.54
CA ALA A 161 -6.11 -6.35 13.41
C ALA A 161 -5.64 -7.06 14.70
N ASP A 162 -4.68 -7.99 14.55
CA ASP A 162 -4.11 -8.70 15.70
C ASP A 162 -3.26 -7.77 16.59
N GLY A 163 -2.54 -6.82 15.99
CA GLY A 163 -1.78 -5.79 16.70
C GLY A 163 -2.67 -4.88 17.53
N ARG A 164 -3.84 -4.49 16.98
CA ARG A 164 -4.86 -3.75 17.71
C ARG A 164 -5.37 -4.53 18.93
N ALA A 165 -5.77 -5.79 18.71
CA ALA A 165 -6.25 -6.65 19.79
C ALA A 165 -5.16 -6.90 20.85
N ALA A 166 -3.91 -7.12 20.43
CA ALA A 166 -2.80 -7.33 21.36
C ALA A 166 -2.52 -6.11 22.25
N LEU A 167 -2.62 -4.89 21.71
CA LEU A 167 -2.49 -3.66 22.50
C LEU A 167 -3.64 -3.51 23.50
N GLU A 168 -4.89 -3.74 23.05
CA GLU A 168 -6.09 -3.65 23.86
C GLU A 168 -6.07 -4.60 25.06
N HIS A 169 -5.62 -5.84 24.83
CA HIS A 169 -5.52 -6.86 25.88
C HIS A 169 -4.23 -6.81 26.69
N GLY A 170 -3.36 -5.84 26.46
CA GLY A 170 -2.09 -5.70 27.17
C GLY A 170 -1.08 -6.83 26.89
N SER A 171 -1.24 -7.55 25.77
CA SER A 171 -0.31 -8.60 25.34
C SER A 171 0.96 -8.05 24.71
N VAL A 172 0.98 -6.77 24.38
CA VAL A 172 2.13 -5.98 23.94
C VAL A 172 2.13 -4.61 24.64
N ASP A 173 3.31 -4.02 24.78
CA ASP A 173 3.51 -2.72 25.44
C ASP A 173 3.25 -1.53 24.50
N ALA A 174 3.46 -1.73 23.19
CA ALA A 174 3.27 -0.74 22.15
C ALA A 174 2.86 -1.41 20.84
N TRP A 175 2.28 -0.61 19.95
CA TRP A 175 1.89 -1.04 18.61
C TRP A 175 2.28 0.01 17.58
N VAL A 176 2.96 -0.40 16.52
CA VAL A 176 3.34 0.48 15.42
C VAL A 176 2.45 0.19 14.23
N THR A 177 1.70 1.20 13.78
CA THR A 177 0.69 1.03 12.74
C THR A 177 0.47 2.31 11.93
N TRP A 178 -0.52 2.29 11.05
CA TRP A 178 -0.86 3.36 10.11
C TRP A 178 -2.38 3.63 10.08
N GLU A 179 -2.80 4.68 9.35
CA GLU A 179 -4.20 5.01 9.21
C GLU A 179 -4.99 3.96 8.36
N PRO A 180 -6.24 3.65 8.71
CA PRO A 180 -7.08 4.28 9.74
C PRO A 180 -6.89 3.71 11.15
N PHE A 181 -5.98 2.78 11.35
CA PHE A 181 -5.78 2.08 12.64
C PHE A 181 -5.27 3.02 13.74
N VAL A 182 -4.43 4.01 13.39
CA VAL A 182 -3.94 5.01 14.35
C VAL A 182 -5.12 5.81 14.92
N THR A 183 -5.93 6.41 14.05
CA THR A 183 -7.06 7.24 14.49
C THR A 183 -8.13 6.41 15.17
N SER A 184 -8.49 5.23 14.66
CA SER A 184 -9.48 4.38 15.32
C SER A 184 -9.04 3.92 16.71
N SER A 185 -7.76 3.56 16.91
CA SER A 185 -7.24 3.18 18.23
C SER A 185 -7.25 4.36 19.21
N LYS A 186 -6.92 5.57 18.74
CA LYS A 186 -7.02 6.78 19.57
C LYS A 186 -8.44 7.06 20.03
N VAL A 187 -9.40 6.95 19.12
CA VAL A 187 -10.81 7.31 19.37
C VAL A 187 -11.50 6.21 20.21
N GLU A 188 -11.33 4.93 19.84
CA GLU A 188 -12.10 3.83 20.43
C GLU A 188 -11.41 3.18 21.64
N GLN A 189 -10.07 3.12 21.63
CA GLN A 189 -9.28 2.50 22.71
C GLN A 189 -8.54 3.52 23.57
N HIS A 190 -8.70 4.81 23.29
CA HIS A 190 -7.99 5.91 23.98
C HIS A 190 -6.47 5.73 23.98
N SER A 191 -5.92 5.08 22.96
CA SER A 191 -4.48 4.91 22.83
C SER A 191 -3.79 6.26 22.66
N ARG A 192 -2.58 6.38 23.20
CA ARG A 192 -1.77 7.58 23.10
C ARG A 192 -0.69 7.41 22.04
N VAL A 193 -0.51 8.40 21.19
CA VAL A 193 0.62 8.47 20.26
C VAL A 193 1.89 8.77 21.05
N LEU A 194 2.85 7.85 21.01
CA LEU A 194 4.20 8.08 21.54
C LEU A 194 4.99 8.96 20.56
N VAL A 195 4.97 8.62 19.28
CA VAL A 195 5.57 9.39 18.19
C VAL A 195 4.87 9.04 16.88
N SER A 196 4.76 10.02 15.98
CA SER A 196 4.36 9.82 14.58
C SER A 196 5.59 9.67 13.68
N GLY A 197 5.37 9.48 12.39
CA GLY A 197 6.46 9.47 11.39
C GLY A 197 7.13 10.81 11.16
N ASN A 198 6.58 11.93 11.67
CA ASN A 198 7.13 13.26 11.47
C ASN A 198 8.59 13.35 11.94
N GLY A 199 9.47 13.73 11.01
CA GLY A 199 10.92 13.82 11.28
C GLY A 199 11.63 12.47 11.51
N LEU A 200 10.97 11.34 11.23
CA LEU A 200 11.52 9.99 11.37
C LEU A 200 11.44 9.17 10.08
N ALA A 201 10.25 9.11 9.48
CA ALA A 201 9.99 8.30 8.29
C ALA A 201 8.95 9.01 7.42
N SER A 202 9.27 9.24 6.15
CA SER A 202 8.44 10.01 5.21
C SER A 202 7.08 9.37 4.92
N TYR A 203 7.00 8.05 5.08
CA TYR A 203 5.81 7.27 4.75
C TYR A 203 5.34 7.55 3.33
N GLN A 204 6.23 7.36 2.38
CA GLN A 204 5.93 7.39 0.96
C GLN A 204 5.06 6.19 0.61
N ARG A 205 4.05 6.40 -0.21
CA ARG A 205 3.22 5.29 -0.72
C ARG A 205 3.38 5.19 -2.22
N TYR A 206 3.49 3.94 -2.70
CA TYR A 206 3.71 3.63 -4.11
C TYR A 206 2.64 2.69 -4.64
N TYR A 207 2.21 2.94 -5.86
CA TYR A 207 1.49 2.00 -6.70
C TYR A 207 2.52 1.30 -7.59
N LEU A 208 2.39 0.01 -7.75
CA LEU A 208 3.36 -0.80 -8.48
C LEU A 208 2.65 -1.65 -9.53
N VAL A 209 3.37 -1.94 -10.59
CA VAL A 209 2.88 -2.78 -11.69
C VAL A 209 3.94 -3.84 -11.97
N SER A 210 3.53 -5.04 -12.38
CA SER A 210 4.48 -6.03 -12.88
C SER A 210 5.18 -5.50 -14.13
N THR A 211 6.49 -5.66 -14.23
CA THR A 211 7.25 -5.12 -15.36
C THR A 211 6.75 -5.64 -16.71
N PRO A 212 6.40 -6.94 -16.86
CA PRO A 212 5.82 -7.42 -18.11
C PRO A 212 4.50 -6.76 -18.51
N TYR A 213 3.65 -6.41 -17.51
CA TYR A 213 2.39 -5.70 -17.76
C TYR A 213 2.66 -4.26 -18.19
N ALA A 214 3.56 -3.56 -17.48
CA ALA A 214 3.93 -2.18 -17.79
C ALA A 214 4.43 -2.01 -19.23
N GLN A 215 5.16 -2.99 -19.74
CA GLN A 215 5.73 -2.95 -21.11
C GLN A 215 4.69 -3.09 -22.22
N LYS A 216 3.52 -3.70 -21.94
CA LYS A 216 2.53 -4.08 -22.96
C LYS A 216 1.23 -3.29 -22.89
N HIS A 217 0.89 -2.70 -21.76
CA HIS A 217 -0.46 -2.17 -21.49
C HIS A 217 -0.44 -0.68 -21.11
N ASN A 218 0.39 0.11 -21.80
CA ASN A 218 0.57 1.53 -21.48
C ASN A 218 -0.76 2.34 -21.53
N GLU A 219 -1.66 2.02 -22.49
CA GLU A 219 -2.94 2.69 -22.60
C GLU A 219 -3.81 2.42 -21.35
N VAL A 220 -3.89 1.17 -20.90
CA VAL A 220 -4.64 0.78 -19.70
C VAL A 220 -4.08 1.50 -18.47
N LEU A 221 -2.76 1.54 -18.34
CA LEU A 221 -2.09 2.21 -17.24
C LEU A 221 -2.37 3.72 -17.22
N ASN A 222 -2.41 4.39 -18.39
CA ASN A 222 -2.82 5.80 -18.45
C ASN A 222 -4.27 6.00 -17.95
N ILE A 223 -5.19 5.12 -18.33
CA ILE A 223 -6.59 5.20 -17.86
C ILE A 223 -6.66 5.06 -16.34
N VAL A 224 -5.94 4.09 -15.76
CA VAL A 224 -5.90 3.89 -14.30
C VAL A 224 -5.24 5.09 -13.59
N TYR A 225 -4.17 5.65 -14.16
CA TYR A 225 -3.48 6.80 -13.60
C TYR A 225 -4.42 8.01 -13.48
N HIS A 226 -5.15 8.33 -14.56
CA HIS A 226 -6.15 9.39 -14.55
C HIS A 226 -7.31 9.11 -13.61
N ALA A 227 -7.73 7.84 -13.49
CA ALA A 227 -8.75 7.47 -12.51
C ALA A 227 -8.26 7.72 -11.06
N LEU A 228 -6.98 7.47 -10.76
CA LEU A 228 -6.38 7.78 -9.46
C LEU A 228 -6.35 9.29 -9.19
N GLU A 229 -5.95 10.11 -10.18
CA GLU A 229 -5.96 11.58 -10.06
C GLU A 229 -7.37 12.11 -9.82
N GLN A 230 -8.35 11.63 -10.57
CA GLN A 230 -9.76 12.02 -10.43
C GLN A 230 -10.33 11.60 -9.07
N GLU A 231 -10.03 10.38 -8.60
CA GLU A 231 -10.49 9.90 -7.31
C GLU A 231 -9.84 10.65 -6.15
N SER A 232 -8.57 11.02 -6.26
CA SER A 232 -7.88 11.90 -5.31
C SER A 232 -8.61 13.23 -5.17
N ALA A 233 -8.91 13.89 -6.29
CA ALA A 233 -9.65 15.15 -6.30
C ALA A 233 -11.06 14.99 -5.72
N TRP A 234 -11.75 13.90 -6.07
CA TRP A 234 -13.09 13.62 -5.57
C TRP A 234 -13.10 13.38 -4.06
N LEU A 235 -12.19 12.58 -3.53
CA LEU A 235 -12.05 12.30 -2.08
C LEU A 235 -11.87 13.60 -1.29
N LYS A 236 -11.02 14.51 -1.78
CA LYS A 236 -10.77 15.79 -1.12
C LYS A 236 -11.98 16.73 -1.14
N ALA A 237 -12.76 16.69 -2.21
CA ALA A 237 -13.98 17.49 -2.36
C ALA A 237 -15.19 16.89 -1.62
N HIS A 238 -15.21 15.56 -1.38
CA HIS A 238 -16.35 14.84 -0.84
C HIS A 238 -15.94 13.91 0.34
N PRO A 239 -15.27 14.43 1.39
CA PRO A 239 -14.71 13.58 2.45
C PRO A 239 -15.75 12.75 3.19
N THR A 240 -16.95 13.31 3.42
CA THR A 240 -18.05 12.61 4.09
C THR A 240 -18.65 11.49 3.23
N ASP A 241 -18.75 11.68 1.93
CA ASP A 241 -19.27 10.64 1.03
C ASP A 241 -18.23 9.51 0.87
N ALA A 242 -16.95 9.84 0.80
CA ALA A 242 -15.88 8.85 0.86
C ALA A 242 -15.93 8.06 2.18
N ALA A 243 -16.14 8.72 3.31
CA ALA A 243 -16.27 8.06 4.60
C ALA A 243 -17.47 7.11 4.66
N LYS A 244 -18.61 7.46 4.07
CA LYS A 244 -19.79 6.58 3.98
C LYS A 244 -19.49 5.30 3.19
N ILE A 245 -18.72 5.41 2.09
CA ILE A 245 -18.31 4.25 1.29
C ILE A 245 -17.32 3.36 2.08
N LEU A 246 -16.36 3.96 2.76
CA LEU A 246 -15.30 3.24 3.47
C LEU A 246 -15.77 2.61 4.79
N SER A 247 -16.74 3.20 5.48
CA SER A 247 -17.18 2.75 6.82
C SER A 247 -17.53 1.26 6.87
N PRO A 248 -18.40 0.70 6.02
CA PRO A 248 -18.72 -0.73 6.07
C PRO A 248 -17.52 -1.63 5.76
N LEU A 249 -16.55 -1.13 4.99
CA LEU A 249 -15.34 -1.87 4.61
C LEU A 249 -14.28 -1.85 5.71
N TRP A 250 -14.29 -0.82 6.56
CA TRP A 250 -13.34 -0.63 7.65
C TRP A 250 -13.94 -0.97 9.03
N GLY A 251 -14.88 -1.93 9.07
CA GLY A 251 -15.47 -2.42 10.31
C GLY A 251 -16.50 -1.49 10.93
N ASN A 252 -17.22 -0.72 10.11
CA ASN A 252 -18.23 0.27 10.51
C ASN A 252 -17.66 1.39 11.41
N LEU A 253 -16.43 1.81 11.16
CA LEU A 253 -15.85 2.97 11.84
C LEU A 253 -16.75 4.20 11.68
N PRO A 254 -16.90 5.04 12.73
CA PRO A 254 -17.64 6.30 12.66
C PRO A 254 -17.09 7.18 11.52
N LEU A 255 -18.00 7.87 10.79
CA LEU A 255 -17.61 8.71 9.65
C LEU A 255 -16.55 9.75 10.02
N ALA A 256 -16.72 10.40 11.18
CA ALA A 256 -15.75 11.39 11.67
C ALA A 256 -14.35 10.79 11.91
N THR A 257 -14.28 9.53 12.36
CA THR A 257 -13.01 8.80 12.52
C THR A 257 -12.33 8.56 11.18
N ILE A 258 -13.10 8.19 10.15
CA ILE A 258 -12.59 7.96 8.79
C ILE A 258 -12.13 9.28 8.16
N GLU A 259 -12.93 10.35 8.28
CA GLU A 259 -12.55 11.67 7.78
C GLU A 259 -11.24 12.15 8.44
N GLN A 260 -11.11 12.00 9.76
CA GLN A 260 -9.90 12.36 10.49
C GLN A 260 -8.70 11.51 10.05
N ALA A 261 -8.86 10.21 9.82
CA ALA A 261 -7.82 9.33 9.31
C ALA A 261 -7.38 9.75 7.90
N ASN A 262 -8.33 10.03 7.01
CA ASN A 262 -8.05 10.46 5.64
C ASN A 262 -7.32 11.81 5.57
N GLN A 263 -7.54 12.71 6.52
CA GLN A 263 -6.81 13.99 6.63
C GLN A 263 -5.32 13.84 6.95
N GLN A 264 -4.88 12.66 7.42
CA GLN A 264 -3.47 12.40 7.70
C GLN A 264 -2.68 12.02 6.44
N ARG A 265 -3.34 11.79 5.30
CA ARG A 265 -2.73 11.47 4.00
C ARG A 265 -2.97 12.58 2.98
N SER A 266 -2.00 12.77 2.11
CA SER A 266 -2.11 13.77 1.04
C SER A 266 -3.04 13.32 -0.08
N TYR A 267 -2.99 12.03 -0.44
CA TYR A 267 -3.61 11.45 -1.64
C TYR A 267 -3.19 12.09 -2.97
N ASP A 268 -2.21 13.00 -2.97
CA ASP A 268 -1.72 13.63 -4.20
C ASP A 268 -0.97 12.61 -5.03
N ILE A 269 -1.49 12.32 -6.22
CA ILE A 269 -0.91 11.34 -7.15
C ILE A 269 0.13 12.03 -8.03
N GLU A 270 1.32 11.44 -8.08
CA GLU A 270 2.44 11.90 -8.88
C GLU A 270 3.14 10.73 -9.58
N PRO A 271 3.77 10.96 -10.75
CA PRO A 271 4.64 9.95 -11.36
C PRO A 271 5.91 9.78 -10.49
N VAL A 272 6.46 8.56 -10.49
CA VAL A 272 7.70 8.28 -9.74
C VAL A 272 8.91 8.70 -10.55
N GLN A 273 9.73 9.58 -9.99
CA GLN A 273 11.00 9.98 -10.59
C GLN A 273 12.14 9.09 -10.06
N LYS A 274 13.19 8.90 -10.88
CA LYS A 274 14.36 8.14 -10.42
C LYS A 274 15.03 8.72 -9.17
N THR A 275 14.96 10.04 -8.99
CA THR A 275 15.46 10.74 -7.81
C THR A 275 14.71 10.38 -6.53
N ASP A 276 13.43 10.03 -6.62
CA ASP A 276 12.61 9.62 -5.46
C ASP A 276 13.12 8.31 -4.84
N LEU A 277 13.74 7.46 -5.66
CA LEU A 277 14.25 6.16 -5.24
C LEU A 277 15.50 6.25 -4.32
N ALA A 278 16.07 7.45 -4.14
CA ALA A 278 17.14 7.66 -3.16
C ALA A 278 16.66 7.39 -1.72
N GLU A 279 15.40 7.72 -1.40
CA GLU A 279 14.80 7.39 -0.09
C GLU A 279 14.62 5.87 0.06
N GLN A 280 14.27 5.16 -1.01
CA GLN A 280 14.17 3.70 -1.01
C GLN A 280 15.50 3.04 -0.67
N GLN A 281 16.64 3.60 -1.12
CA GLN A 281 17.96 3.10 -0.76
C GLN A 281 18.24 3.28 0.73
N LYS A 282 17.89 4.42 1.33
CA LYS A 282 18.04 4.65 2.79
C LYS A 282 17.25 3.62 3.60
N ILE A 283 16.03 3.30 3.17
CA ILE A 283 15.20 2.28 3.82
C ILE A 283 15.88 0.90 3.69
N ALA A 284 16.33 0.53 2.50
CA ALA A 284 17.03 -0.72 2.27
C ALA A 284 18.27 -0.87 3.14
N ASP A 285 19.09 0.17 3.24
CA ASP A 285 20.29 0.21 4.06
C ASP A 285 19.96 0.08 5.56
N ALA A 286 18.91 0.76 6.03
CA ALA A 286 18.47 0.66 7.42
C ALA A 286 18.04 -0.76 7.80
N PHE A 287 17.28 -1.43 6.94
CA PHE A 287 16.89 -2.83 7.15
C PHE A 287 18.07 -3.81 7.07
N TYR A 288 18.99 -3.59 6.14
CA TYR A 288 20.18 -4.41 6.04
C TYR A 288 21.08 -4.26 7.30
N ASN A 289 21.32 -3.03 7.74
CA ASN A 289 22.11 -2.74 8.93
C ASN A 289 21.45 -3.30 10.21
N ALA A 290 20.12 -3.32 10.27
CA ALA A 290 19.35 -3.95 11.34
C ALA A 290 19.33 -5.50 11.25
N LYS A 291 19.97 -6.10 10.23
CA LYS A 291 19.98 -7.56 9.94
C LYS A 291 18.59 -8.14 9.67
N LEU A 292 17.71 -7.32 9.11
CA LEU A 292 16.33 -7.68 8.75
C LEU A 292 16.19 -7.96 7.25
N LEU A 293 17.21 -7.61 6.44
CA LEU A 293 17.37 -8.09 5.07
C LEU A 293 18.60 -9.02 4.99
N PRO A 294 18.53 -10.11 4.22
CA PRO A 294 19.60 -11.11 4.14
C PRO A 294 20.82 -10.62 3.36
N LYS A 295 20.64 -9.65 2.46
CA LYS A 295 21.67 -9.07 1.59
C LYS A 295 21.39 -7.62 1.29
N PRO A 296 22.40 -6.80 0.98
CA PRO A 296 22.18 -5.45 0.48
C PRO A 296 21.53 -5.52 -0.91
N ILE A 297 20.71 -4.51 -1.22
CA ILE A 297 20.10 -4.35 -2.55
C ILE A 297 20.38 -2.95 -3.09
N ASN A 298 20.37 -2.81 -4.41
CA ASN A 298 20.28 -1.53 -5.07
C ASN A 298 18.82 -1.20 -5.32
N ALA A 299 18.21 -0.45 -4.41
CA ALA A 299 16.79 -0.09 -4.49
C ALA A 299 16.46 0.81 -5.68
N GLN A 300 17.47 1.44 -6.31
CA GLN A 300 17.29 2.30 -7.49
C GLN A 300 17.34 1.51 -8.81
N ALA A 301 17.76 0.24 -8.78
CA ALA A 301 17.86 -0.63 -9.96
C ALA A 301 16.49 -1.21 -10.35
N VAL A 302 15.49 -0.36 -10.56
CA VAL A 302 14.12 -0.72 -10.94
C VAL A 302 13.58 0.19 -12.03
N GLY A 303 12.54 -0.27 -12.74
CA GLY A 303 11.78 0.53 -13.69
C GLY A 303 10.91 1.58 -13.01
N THR A 304 10.68 2.69 -13.70
CA THR A 304 9.61 3.65 -13.39
C THR A 304 8.76 3.81 -14.63
N TRP A 305 7.45 3.81 -14.47
CA TRP A 305 6.51 4.12 -15.52
C TRP A 305 6.22 5.63 -15.52
N GLN A 306 5.92 6.19 -16.68
CA GLN A 306 5.55 7.60 -16.80
C GLN A 306 4.22 7.71 -17.56
N PRO A 307 3.29 8.57 -17.14
CA PRO A 307 2.08 8.84 -17.89
C PRO A 307 2.43 9.46 -19.24
N SER A 308 1.65 9.14 -20.27
CA SER A 308 1.79 9.78 -21.57
C SER A 308 1.42 11.27 -21.45
N ALA A 309 2.18 12.14 -22.10
CA ALA A 309 1.79 13.55 -22.21
C ALA A 309 0.44 13.65 -22.95
N HIS A 310 -0.45 14.52 -22.46
CA HIS A 310 -1.71 14.87 -23.11
C HIS A 310 -1.51 15.67 -24.38
#